data_00df0da01a7e2aa421589483590ef2f0
#
_entry.id   00df0da01a7e2aa421589483590ef2f0
#
_cell.length_a   1.000
_cell.length_b   1.000
_cell.length_c   1.000
_cell.angle_alpha   90.00
_cell.angle_beta   90.00
_cell.angle_gamma   90.00
#
_symmetry.space_group_name_H-M   'P 1'
#
loop_
_entity.id
_entity.type
_entity.pdbx_description
1 polymer ?
#
loop_
_entity_poly.entity_id
_entity_poly.type
_entity_poly.pdbx_seq_one_letter_code
_entity_poly.pdbx_strand_id
1 'polypeptide(L)'
;QRTKFYTDLWHVLLGRHKIDDVNGEYPDLTDGQRAGSFTRDIRVKTRTLPRDAAGRVVHHMYNSDAFWLTQWNLNVLWGLGWPEMPDEMSASLIRYADNGGLIPRGPCAGGYTYIMSGCPATPLIVSAYNKGLMRKCDPMHAFRTMQRNHMPGGMQGIGEFYLEHGYQPKNAGMTIESNFQDWALAQMAVRLGLEDKAAYFGNRSHGWRKLYPVSYTHLRAHET
;
A
#
# COMPACT_ATOMS: atom_id res chain seq x y z
N GLN A 1 12.98 17.65 -27.25
CA GLN A 1 11.91 16.72 -26.84
C GLN A 1 12.46 15.44 -26.20
N ARG A 2 13.45 14.75 -26.86
CA ARG A 2 14.03 13.50 -26.34
C ARG A 2 14.69 13.67 -24.97
N THR A 3 15.49 14.71 -24.78
CA THR A 3 16.14 15.01 -23.50
C THR A 3 15.10 15.23 -22.40
N LYS A 4 14.08 16.03 -22.68
CA LYS A 4 12.98 16.28 -21.71
C LYS A 4 12.29 14.96 -21.32
N PHE A 5 11.96 14.12 -22.29
CA PHE A 5 11.30 12.83 -22.01
C PHE A 5 12.13 11.96 -21.05
N TYR A 6 13.43 11.80 -21.30
CA TYR A 6 14.28 10.97 -20.42
C TYR A 6 14.53 11.62 -19.07
N THR A 7 14.58 12.94 -18.99
CA THR A 7 14.69 13.67 -17.72
C THR A 7 13.42 13.45 -16.88
N ASP A 8 12.24 13.61 -17.47
CA ASP A 8 10.96 13.39 -16.78
C ASP A 8 10.81 11.93 -16.35
N LEU A 9 11.19 10.98 -17.21
CA LEU A 9 11.18 9.56 -16.89
C LEU A 9 12.09 9.22 -15.71
N TRP A 10 13.30 9.77 -15.69
CA TRP A 10 14.24 9.60 -14.59
C TRP A 10 13.66 10.13 -13.27
N HIS A 11 13.06 11.33 -13.27
CA HIS A 11 12.42 11.90 -12.08
C HIS A 11 11.25 11.03 -11.55
N VAL A 12 10.43 10.51 -12.44
CA VAL A 12 9.29 9.64 -12.05
C VAL A 12 9.76 8.35 -11.39
N LEU A 13 10.93 7.84 -11.75
CA LEU A 13 11.48 6.58 -11.21
C LEU A 13 12.37 6.77 -9.98
N LEU A 14 12.66 8.00 -9.58
CA LEU A 14 13.47 8.26 -8.38
C LEU A 14 12.82 7.70 -7.10
N GLY A 15 13.67 7.36 -6.12
CA GLY A 15 13.25 6.91 -4.80
C GLY A 15 12.75 5.46 -4.74
N ARG A 16 12.79 4.70 -5.85
CA ARG A 16 12.36 3.30 -5.93
C ARG A 16 13.52 2.42 -6.31
N HIS A 17 14.22 1.92 -5.32
CA HIS A 17 15.45 1.15 -5.53
C HIS A 17 15.49 -0.10 -4.67
N LYS A 18 16.26 -1.08 -5.12
CA LYS A 18 16.51 -2.31 -4.36
C LYS A 18 17.35 -2.03 -3.12
N ILE A 19 17.08 -2.77 -2.05
CA ILE A 19 17.83 -2.68 -0.79
C ILE A 19 18.44 -4.01 -0.38
N ASP A 20 18.17 -5.07 -1.11
CA ASP A 20 18.84 -6.36 -0.90
C ASP A 20 20.19 -6.40 -1.64
N ASP A 21 21.12 -7.13 -1.04
CA ASP A 21 22.43 -7.38 -1.59
C ASP A 21 22.41 -8.54 -2.60
N VAL A 22 23.49 -8.74 -3.34
CA VAL A 22 23.63 -9.81 -4.35
C VAL A 22 23.45 -11.21 -3.79
N ASN A 23 23.74 -11.41 -2.51
CA ASN A 23 23.51 -12.66 -1.79
C ASN A 23 22.07 -12.83 -1.30
N GLY A 24 21.16 -11.86 -1.56
CA GLY A 24 19.77 -11.85 -1.16
C GLY A 24 19.55 -11.44 0.31
N GLU A 25 20.56 -10.95 0.99
CA GLU A 25 20.40 -10.37 2.33
C GLU A 25 19.86 -8.94 2.26
N TYR A 26 19.02 -8.56 3.24
CA TYR A 26 18.48 -7.22 3.34
C TYR A 26 18.28 -6.79 4.80
N PRO A 27 18.35 -5.49 5.09
CA PRO A 27 18.06 -4.97 6.42
C PRO A 27 16.54 -5.01 6.69
N ASP A 28 16.17 -5.48 7.88
CA ASP A 28 14.80 -5.42 8.40
C ASP A 28 14.79 -4.56 9.67
N LEU A 29 14.15 -3.39 9.54
CA LEU A 29 13.95 -2.44 10.64
C LEU A 29 12.50 -2.38 11.11
N THR A 30 11.67 -3.37 10.73
CA THR A 30 10.25 -3.39 11.13
C THR A 30 10.05 -3.81 12.59
N ASP A 31 11.03 -4.45 13.21
CA ASP A 31 10.95 -4.93 14.59
C ASP A 31 10.89 -3.75 15.57
N GLY A 32 9.89 -3.76 16.45
CA GLY A 32 9.67 -2.69 17.44
C GLY A 32 9.00 -1.44 16.89
N GLN A 33 8.80 -1.32 15.57
CA GLN A 33 8.03 -0.20 15.00
C GLN A 33 6.53 -0.35 15.26
N ARG A 34 5.91 0.72 15.77
CA ARG A 34 4.46 0.79 16.00
C ARG A 34 3.88 1.96 15.22
N ALA A 35 2.61 1.84 14.82
CA ALA A 35 1.90 2.93 14.17
C ALA A 35 1.99 4.21 15.01
N GLY A 36 2.46 5.30 14.38
CA GLY A 36 2.56 6.62 15.01
C GLY A 36 3.79 6.87 15.89
N SER A 37 4.72 5.92 16.01
CA SER A 37 5.95 6.15 16.77
C SER A 37 7.21 5.80 15.97
N PHE A 38 8.09 6.79 15.80
CA PHE A 38 9.50 6.54 15.53
C PHE A 38 10.15 6.10 16.85
N THR A 39 10.11 4.83 17.15
CA THR A 39 10.77 4.34 18.38
C THR A 39 12.28 4.35 18.20
N ARG A 40 13.00 4.84 19.22
CA ARG A 40 14.47 4.84 19.25
C ARG A 40 15.07 3.43 19.39
N ASP A 41 14.22 2.43 19.63
CA ASP A 41 14.62 1.05 19.91
C ASP A 41 14.42 0.12 18.71
N ILE A 42 14.57 0.66 17.49
CA ILE A 42 14.51 -0.16 16.27
C ILE A 42 15.70 -1.12 16.28
N ARG A 43 15.39 -2.41 16.26
CA ARG A 43 16.41 -3.45 16.13
C ARG A 43 16.58 -3.80 14.68
N VAL A 44 17.76 -3.53 14.15
CA VAL A 44 18.13 -3.96 12.79
C VAL A 44 18.36 -5.48 12.82
N LYS A 45 17.66 -6.18 11.93
CA LYS A 45 17.89 -7.60 11.66
C LYS A 45 18.35 -7.74 10.21
N THR A 46 19.28 -8.63 9.95
CA THR A 46 19.56 -9.08 8.58
C THR A 46 18.67 -10.29 8.30
N ARG A 47 17.93 -10.21 7.18
CA ARG A 47 17.11 -11.32 6.68
C ARG A 47 17.56 -11.72 5.30
N THR A 48 17.19 -12.93 4.90
CA THR A 48 17.53 -13.49 3.59
C THR A 48 16.24 -13.70 2.80
N LEU A 49 16.26 -13.32 1.54
CA LEU A 49 15.18 -13.56 0.59
C LEU A 49 15.06 -15.05 0.24
N PRO A 50 13.83 -15.53 -0.01
CA PRO A 50 13.63 -16.88 -0.49
C PRO A 50 14.27 -17.07 -1.86
N ARG A 51 14.75 -18.31 -2.12
CA ARG A 51 15.37 -18.70 -3.38
C ARG A 51 14.54 -19.77 -4.07
N ASP A 52 14.56 -19.73 -5.39
CA ASP A 52 13.99 -20.79 -6.23
C ASP A 52 14.91 -22.04 -6.27
N ALA A 53 14.47 -23.09 -6.96
CA ALA A 53 15.23 -24.33 -7.11
C ALA A 53 16.58 -24.12 -7.84
N ALA A 54 16.75 -23.03 -8.57
CA ALA A 54 17.98 -22.67 -9.24
C ALA A 54 18.90 -21.76 -8.38
N GLY A 55 18.52 -21.51 -7.11
CA GLY A 55 19.28 -20.69 -6.18
C GLY A 55 19.14 -19.18 -6.40
N ARG A 56 18.25 -18.70 -7.28
CA ARG A 56 18.02 -17.28 -7.56
C ARG A 56 16.98 -16.74 -6.58
N VAL A 57 17.15 -15.48 -6.16
CA VAL A 57 16.13 -14.83 -5.32
C VAL A 57 14.79 -14.76 -6.04
N VAL A 58 13.70 -15.08 -5.33
CA VAL A 58 12.34 -15.13 -5.91
C VAL A 58 11.84 -13.72 -6.24
N HIS A 59 12.17 -12.75 -5.39
CA HIS A 59 11.86 -11.33 -5.57
C HIS A 59 12.91 -10.48 -4.85
N HIS A 60 12.95 -9.20 -5.17
CA HIS A 60 13.81 -8.24 -4.49
C HIS A 60 13.06 -7.45 -3.41
N MET A 61 13.79 -6.87 -2.47
CA MET A 61 13.25 -5.88 -1.53
C MET A 61 13.46 -4.49 -2.08
N TYR A 62 12.44 -3.66 -1.95
CA TYR A 62 12.46 -2.30 -2.46
C TYR A 62 12.19 -1.27 -1.38
N ASN A 63 12.91 -0.16 -1.47
CA ASN A 63 12.50 1.10 -0.87
C ASN A 63 11.50 1.82 -1.79
N SER A 64 10.68 2.64 -1.17
CA SER A 64 9.96 3.71 -1.84
C SER A 64 9.74 4.81 -0.80
N ASP A 65 10.13 6.02 -1.11
CA ASP A 65 9.88 7.18 -0.24
C ASP A 65 8.40 7.34 0.09
N ALA A 66 7.51 7.11 -0.90
CA ALA A 66 6.06 7.03 -0.70
C ALA A 66 5.38 6.29 -1.85
N PHE A 67 4.30 5.57 -1.55
CA PHE A 67 3.35 5.06 -2.55
C PHE A 67 2.14 5.96 -2.72
N TRP A 68 2.01 7.00 -1.91
CA TRP A 68 0.93 7.95 -1.99
C TRP A 68 0.88 8.58 -3.39
N LEU A 69 -0.29 8.53 -4.01
CA LEU A 69 -0.57 9.02 -5.37
C LEU A 69 0.09 8.23 -6.54
N THR A 70 0.83 7.15 -6.31
CA THR A 70 1.40 6.34 -7.41
C THR A 70 0.33 5.72 -8.30
N GLN A 71 -0.89 5.51 -7.78
CA GLN A 71 -2.02 4.99 -8.53
C GLN A 71 -2.47 5.89 -9.69
N TRP A 72 -2.14 7.18 -9.66
CA TRP A 72 -2.57 8.12 -10.71
C TRP A 72 -1.79 7.94 -12.01
N ASN A 73 -0.53 7.59 -11.94
CA ASN A 73 0.32 7.47 -13.13
C ASN A 73 1.38 6.39 -13.05
N LEU A 74 2.17 6.32 -11.96
CA LEU A 74 3.33 5.42 -11.87
C LEU A 74 2.95 3.94 -11.95
N ASN A 75 1.87 3.52 -11.31
CA ASN A 75 1.38 2.14 -11.40
C ASN A 75 0.98 1.76 -12.84
N VAL A 76 0.46 2.73 -13.60
CA VAL A 76 0.12 2.55 -15.02
C VAL A 76 1.40 2.47 -15.85
N LEU A 77 2.34 3.38 -15.63
CA LEU A 77 3.63 3.42 -16.32
C LEU A 77 4.41 2.11 -16.12
N TRP A 78 4.49 1.61 -14.90
CA TRP A 78 5.10 0.31 -14.61
C TRP A 78 4.39 -0.83 -15.32
N GLY A 79 3.06 -0.87 -15.25
CA GLY A 79 2.29 -1.94 -15.90
C GLY A 79 2.47 -2.01 -17.42
N LEU A 80 2.75 -0.88 -18.06
CA LEU A 80 2.96 -0.78 -19.51
C LEU A 80 4.41 -0.99 -19.92
N GLY A 81 5.35 -0.35 -19.21
CA GLY A 81 6.76 -0.33 -19.60
C GLY A 81 7.64 -1.37 -18.91
N TRP A 82 7.26 -1.75 -17.69
CA TRP A 82 8.03 -2.69 -16.85
C TRP A 82 7.06 -3.55 -16.03
N PRO A 83 6.34 -4.48 -16.67
CA PRO A 83 5.27 -5.26 -16.03
C PRO A 83 5.76 -6.16 -14.88
N GLU A 84 7.06 -6.42 -14.76
CA GLU A 84 7.68 -7.07 -13.63
C GLU A 84 7.69 -6.21 -12.35
N MET A 85 7.69 -4.88 -12.48
CA MET A 85 7.77 -3.98 -11.32
C MET A 85 6.56 -4.05 -10.39
N PRO A 86 5.29 -4.04 -10.87
CA PRO A 86 4.13 -4.28 -10.00
C PRO A 86 4.20 -5.61 -9.25
N ASP A 87 4.75 -6.67 -9.86
CA ASP A 87 4.94 -7.99 -9.26
C ASP A 87 6.00 -7.93 -8.13
N GLU A 88 7.16 -7.39 -8.44
CA GLU A 88 8.28 -7.21 -7.50
C GLU A 88 7.88 -6.33 -6.31
N MET A 89 7.26 -5.17 -6.58
CA MET A 89 6.80 -4.26 -5.53
C MET A 89 5.74 -4.90 -4.64
N SER A 90 4.80 -5.65 -5.21
CA SER A 90 3.80 -6.38 -4.42
C SER A 90 4.46 -7.41 -3.49
N ALA A 91 5.39 -8.20 -4.00
CA ALA A 91 6.12 -9.20 -3.20
C ALA A 91 6.94 -8.54 -2.07
N SER A 92 7.65 -7.46 -2.39
CA SER A 92 8.41 -6.69 -1.40
C SER A 92 7.50 -6.15 -0.29
N LEU A 93 6.37 -5.53 -0.64
CA LEU A 93 5.42 -4.97 0.32
C LEU A 93 4.79 -6.03 1.23
N ILE A 94 4.44 -7.18 0.68
CA ILE A 94 3.94 -8.32 1.47
C ILE A 94 5.05 -8.84 2.39
N ARG A 95 6.29 -8.91 1.93
CA ARG A 95 7.43 -9.32 2.77
C ARG A 95 7.65 -8.39 3.96
N TYR A 96 7.48 -7.07 3.81
CA TYR A 96 7.50 -6.15 4.95
C TYR A 96 6.43 -6.49 5.98
N ALA A 97 5.24 -6.86 5.52
CA ALA A 97 4.16 -7.26 6.42
C ALA A 97 4.42 -8.62 7.10
N ASP A 98 5.02 -9.56 6.39
CA ASP A 98 5.45 -10.84 6.99
C ASP A 98 6.48 -10.62 8.11
N ASN A 99 7.34 -9.64 7.95
CA ASN A 99 8.36 -9.31 8.94
C ASN A 99 7.81 -8.52 10.14
N GLY A 100 7.05 -7.45 9.87
CA GLY A 100 6.64 -6.47 10.89
C GLY A 100 5.13 -6.39 11.12
N GLY A 101 4.34 -7.18 10.39
CA GLY A 101 2.89 -7.30 10.57
C GLY A 101 2.04 -6.31 9.79
N LEU A 102 2.61 -5.28 9.17
CA LEU A 102 1.90 -4.27 8.38
C LEU A 102 2.56 -4.06 7.02
N ILE A 103 1.75 -3.75 5.99
CA ILE A 103 2.26 -3.27 4.71
C ILE A 103 2.61 -1.79 4.86
N PRO A 104 3.83 -1.35 4.52
CA PRO A 104 4.26 0.04 4.70
C PRO A 104 3.55 1.01 3.74
N ARG A 105 3.45 2.28 4.14
CA ARG A 105 3.04 3.39 3.26
C ARG A 105 4.14 3.81 2.30
N GLY A 106 5.36 3.81 2.80
CA GLY A 106 6.58 4.09 2.11
C GLY A 106 7.71 3.48 2.91
N PRO A 107 8.25 2.32 2.49
CA PRO A 107 9.35 1.68 3.20
C PRO A 107 10.65 2.44 2.98
N CYS A 108 11.39 2.68 4.05
CA CYS A 108 12.70 3.30 3.99
C CYS A 108 13.72 2.45 4.73
N ALA A 109 14.82 2.14 4.06
CA ALA A 109 15.94 1.36 4.63
C ALA A 109 15.51 0.05 5.31
N GLY A 110 14.45 -0.60 4.84
CA GLY A 110 13.93 -1.83 5.45
C GLY A 110 12.90 -1.64 6.56
N GLY A 111 12.43 -0.41 6.82
CA GLY A 111 11.46 -0.11 7.88
C GLY A 111 10.26 0.70 7.42
N TYR A 112 9.36 0.99 8.38
CA TYR A 112 8.18 1.82 8.16
C TYR A 112 8.52 3.29 8.40
N THR A 113 7.97 4.19 7.56
CA THR A 113 8.14 5.63 7.77
C THR A 113 6.94 6.28 8.45
N TYR A 114 5.76 5.75 8.30
CA TYR A 114 4.49 6.37 8.70
C TYR A 114 4.28 7.79 8.14
N ILE A 115 5.06 8.17 7.13
CA ILE A 115 4.92 9.44 6.41
C ILE A 115 3.73 9.30 5.46
N MET A 116 3.05 10.42 5.19
CA MET A 116 1.81 10.47 4.42
C MET A 116 0.63 9.80 5.12
N SER A 117 -0.42 9.50 4.41
CA SER A 117 -1.67 8.98 4.96
C SER A 117 -2.14 7.70 4.29
N GLY A 118 -3.06 7.01 4.94
CA GLY A 118 -3.75 5.85 4.40
C GLY A 118 -2.90 4.61 4.16
N CYS A 119 -3.35 3.78 3.23
CA CYS A 119 -2.72 2.53 2.78
C CYS A 119 -2.48 2.54 1.26
N PRO A 120 -1.62 3.42 0.74
CA PRO A 120 -1.43 3.59 -0.70
C PRO A 120 -0.85 2.35 -1.41
N ALA A 121 -0.27 1.42 -0.67
CA ALA A 121 0.15 0.13 -1.20
C ALA A 121 -1.03 -0.76 -1.64
N THR A 122 -2.21 -0.60 -1.02
CA THR A 122 -3.40 -1.38 -1.39
C THR A 122 -3.80 -1.20 -2.84
N PRO A 123 -4.04 0.01 -3.37
CA PRO A 123 -4.38 0.17 -4.79
C PRO A 123 -3.26 -0.29 -5.74
N LEU A 124 -1.99 -0.25 -5.34
CA LEU A 124 -0.89 -0.81 -6.13
C LEU A 124 -1.03 -2.33 -6.27
N ILE A 125 -1.11 -3.04 -5.14
CA ILE A 125 -1.20 -4.52 -5.11
C ILE A 125 -2.49 -4.99 -5.80
N VAL A 126 -3.63 -4.35 -5.52
CA VAL A 126 -4.92 -4.68 -6.16
C VAL A 126 -4.87 -4.44 -7.67
N SER A 127 -4.26 -3.34 -8.10
CA SER A 127 -4.07 -3.05 -9.53
C SER A 127 -3.21 -4.12 -10.21
N ALA A 128 -2.10 -4.53 -9.57
CA ALA A 128 -1.25 -5.60 -10.07
C ALA A 128 -2.02 -6.92 -10.18
N TYR A 129 -2.76 -7.30 -9.14
CA TYR A 129 -3.59 -8.50 -9.15
C TYR A 129 -4.66 -8.46 -10.25
N ASN A 130 -5.41 -7.38 -10.33
CA ASN A 130 -6.51 -7.24 -11.30
C ASN A 130 -6.05 -7.27 -12.76
N LYS A 131 -4.81 -6.91 -13.03
CA LYS A 131 -4.18 -6.93 -14.36
C LYS A 131 -3.41 -8.21 -14.65
N GLY A 132 -3.40 -9.19 -13.72
CA GLY A 132 -2.63 -10.42 -13.87
C GLY A 132 -1.12 -10.24 -13.78
N LEU A 133 -0.68 -9.14 -13.17
CA LEU A 133 0.74 -8.80 -13.00
C LEU A 133 1.31 -9.24 -11.64
N MET A 134 0.48 -9.67 -10.68
CA MET A 134 0.91 -10.17 -9.38
C MET A 134 1.02 -11.70 -9.42
N ARG A 135 2.23 -12.24 -9.55
CA ARG A 135 2.51 -13.68 -9.71
C ARG A 135 3.42 -14.25 -8.61
N LYS A 136 4.15 -13.38 -7.90
CA LYS A 136 5.12 -13.75 -6.85
C LYS A 136 4.50 -13.82 -5.45
N CYS A 137 3.22 -13.47 -5.31
CA CYS A 137 2.49 -13.49 -4.05
C CYS A 137 1.26 -14.40 -4.16
N ASP A 138 0.93 -15.09 -3.08
CA ASP A 138 -0.38 -15.73 -2.93
C ASP A 138 -1.46 -14.65 -2.78
N PRO A 139 -2.50 -14.64 -3.63
CA PRO A 139 -3.52 -13.59 -3.61
C PRO A 139 -4.33 -13.54 -2.31
N MET A 140 -4.60 -14.70 -1.70
CA MET A 140 -5.34 -14.77 -0.44
C MET A 140 -4.50 -14.26 0.73
N HIS A 141 -3.19 -14.54 0.73
CA HIS A 141 -2.27 -13.98 1.72
C HIS A 141 -2.16 -12.46 1.58
N ALA A 142 -1.99 -11.97 0.35
CA ALA A 142 -1.95 -10.54 0.07
C ALA A 142 -3.25 -9.82 0.51
N PHE A 143 -4.42 -10.43 0.23
CA PHE A 143 -5.71 -9.88 0.65
C PHE A 143 -5.81 -9.77 2.17
N ARG A 144 -5.53 -10.86 2.91
CA ARG A 144 -5.57 -10.88 4.38
C ARG A 144 -4.63 -9.84 4.99
N THR A 145 -3.45 -9.70 4.41
CA THR A 145 -2.44 -8.74 4.86
C THR A 145 -2.91 -7.29 4.63
N MET A 146 -3.46 -6.99 3.45
CA MET A 146 -4.08 -5.68 3.19
C MET A 146 -5.28 -5.43 4.10
N GLN A 147 -6.15 -6.42 4.29
CA GLN A 147 -7.30 -6.29 5.20
C GLN A 147 -6.86 -5.86 6.60
N ARG A 148 -5.78 -6.42 7.14
CA ARG A 148 -5.23 -6.02 8.44
C ARG A 148 -4.85 -4.53 8.49
N ASN A 149 -4.29 -4.01 7.42
CA ASN A 149 -3.95 -2.59 7.32
C ASN A 149 -5.18 -1.67 7.34
N HIS A 150 -6.34 -2.18 6.95
CA HIS A 150 -7.63 -1.47 6.87
C HIS A 150 -8.50 -1.64 8.13
N MET A 151 -7.91 -2.09 9.23
CA MET A 151 -8.57 -2.25 10.53
C MET A 151 -7.88 -1.39 11.59
N PRO A 152 -8.51 -1.14 12.76
CA PRO A 152 -7.86 -0.43 13.87
C PRO A 152 -6.51 -1.04 14.24
N GLY A 153 -5.52 -0.18 14.46
CA GLY A 153 -4.13 -0.59 14.66
C GLY A 153 -3.36 -0.90 13.37
N GLY A 154 -4.03 -0.87 12.22
CA GLY A 154 -3.40 -1.00 10.91
C GLY A 154 -2.84 0.30 10.36
N MET A 155 -2.20 0.21 9.20
CA MET A 155 -1.52 1.35 8.57
C MET A 155 -2.48 2.46 8.11
N GLN A 156 -3.77 2.14 7.86
CA GLN A 156 -4.76 3.13 7.45
C GLN A 156 -4.98 4.21 8.53
N GLY A 157 -4.73 3.88 9.81
CA GLY A 157 -4.85 4.83 10.91
C GLY A 157 -6.29 5.20 11.25
N ILE A 158 -7.23 4.29 11.00
CA ILE A 158 -8.65 4.45 11.32
C ILE A 158 -8.96 3.92 12.73
N GLY A 159 -10.00 4.47 13.35
CA GLY A 159 -10.54 4.02 14.64
C GLY A 159 -11.95 3.44 14.50
N GLU A 160 -12.55 3.06 15.64
CA GLU A 160 -13.89 2.47 15.71
C GLU A 160 -14.96 3.34 15.06
N PHE A 161 -14.87 4.67 15.23
CA PHE A 161 -15.80 5.60 14.60
C PHE A 161 -15.86 5.44 13.08
N TYR A 162 -14.69 5.27 12.43
CA TYR A 162 -14.65 5.03 11.00
C TYR A 162 -15.26 3.68 10.61
N LEU A 163 -15.06 2.65 11.43
CA LEU A 163 -15.65 1.33 11.15
C LEU A 163 -17.18 1.40 11.17
N GLU A 164 -17.75 2.13 12.13
CA GLU A 164 -19.19 2.27 12.28
C GLU A 164 -19.81 3.21 11.24
N HIS A 165 -19.12 4.33 10.94
CA HIS A 165 -19.73 5.42 10.19
C HIS A 165 -19.18 5.58 8.77
N GLY A 166 -18.02 4.98 8.43
CA GLY A 166 -17.37 5.06 7.12
C GLY A 166 -16.71 6.41 6.80
N TYR A 167 -16.61 7.32 7.78
CA TYR A 167 -15.92 8.61 7.62
C TYR A 167 -15.18 9.02 8.89
N GLN A 168 -14.26 9.96 8.77
CA GLN A 168 -13.52 10.54 9.89
C GLN A 168 -13.99 11.99 10.11
N PRO A 169 -14.54 12.32 11.31
CA PRO A 169 -14.93 13.69 11.61
C PRO A 169 -13.75 14.66 11.50
N LYS A 170 -14.01 15.86 10.97
CA LYS A 170 -13.01 16.92 10.81
C LYS A 170 -11.80 16.54 9.93
N ASN A 171 -11.88 15.44 9.19
CA ASN A 171 -10.80 14.97 8.32
C ASN A 171 -11.33 14.40 7.00
N ALA A 172 -11.79 15.31 6.13
CA ALA A 172 -12.35 14.96 4.83
C ALA A 172 -11.31 14.25 3.94
N GLY A 173 -10.07 14.73 3.93
CA GLY A 173 -8.98 14.14 3.13
C GLY A 173 -8.75 12.68 3.49
N MET A 174 -8.60 12.35 4.77
CA MET A 174 -8.45 10.98 5.23
C MET A 174 -9.69 10.12 4.94
N THR A 175 -10.88 10.69 5.02
CA THR A 175 -12.12 9.97 4.67
C THR A 175 -12.10 9.55 3.21
N ILE A 176 -11.84 10.48 2.29
CA ILE A 176 -11.81 10.21 0.85
C ILE A 176 -10.73 9.19 0.51
N GLU A 177 -9.54 9.35 1.08
CA GLU A 177 -8.42 8.45 0.83
C GLU A 177 -8.70 7.04 1.36
N SER A 178 -9.19 6.92 2.60
CA SER A 178 -9.55 5.62 3.18
C SER A 178 -10.66 4.93 2.41
N ASN A 179 -11.68 5.68 1.98
CA ASN A 179 -12.77 5.14 1.17
C ASN A 179 -12.30 4.65 -0.19
N PHE A 180 -11.40 5.37 -0.87
CA PHE A 180 -10.80 4.91 -2.12
C PHE A 180 -10.02 3.62 -1.95
N GLN A 181 -9.24 3.52 -0.89
CA GLN A 181 -8.45 2.32 -0.60
C GLN A 181 -9.33 1.13 -0.19
N ASP A 182 -10.42 1.36 0.55
CA ASP A 182 -11.44 0.34 0.85
C ASP A 182 -12.13 -0.14 -0.43
N TRP A 183 -12.46 0.77 -1.33
CA TRP A 183 -13.00 0.40 -2.65
C TRP A 183 -12.03 -0.51 -3.42
N ALA A 184 -10.74 -0.15 -3.45
CA ALA A 184 -9.74 -0.99 -4.11
C ALA A 184 -9.69 -2.40 -3.50
N LEU A 185 -9.69 -2.50 -2.17
CA LEU A 185 -9.69 -3.80 -1.49
C LEU A 185 -10.97 -4.61 -1.79
N ALA A 186 -12.14 -3.94 -1.87
CA ALA A 186 -13.39 -4.57 -2.27
C ALA A 186 -13.32 -5.17 -3.69
N GLN A 187 -12.66 -4.49 -4.65
CA GLN A 187 -12.48 -5.01 -6.01
C GLN A 187 -11.68 -6.32 -6.02
N MET A 188 -10.66 -6.44 -5.18
CA MET A 188 -9.91 -7.70 -5.06
C MET A 188 -10.76 -8.78 -4.40
N ALA A 189 -11.55 -8.44 -3.37
CA ALA A 189 -12.46 -9.37 -2.71
C ALA A 189 -13.47 -9.97 -3.69
N VAL A 190 -14.07 -9.17 -4.57
CA VAL A 190 -14.96 -9.65 -5.64
C VAL A 190 -14.27 -10.70 -6.51
N ARG A 191 -13.05 -10.44 -6.96
CA ARG A 191 -12.30 -11.38 -7.81
C ARG A 191 -11.86 -12.65 -7.10
N LEU A 192 -11.72 -12.60 -5.77
CA LEU A 192 -11.40 -13.76 -4.94
C LEU A 192 -12.63 -14.54 -4.50
N GLY A 193 -13.85 -14.10 -4.85
CA GLY A 193 -15.09 -14.75 -4.41
C GLY A 193 -15.41 -14.54 -2.93
N LEU A 194 -14.87 -13.50 -2.31
CA LEU A 194 -15.06 -13.18 -0.89
C LEU A 194 -16.23 -12.20 -0.72
N GLU A 195 -17.45 -12.67 -0.94
CA GLU A 195 -18.67 -11.85 -1.02
C GLU A 195 -18.88 -10.96 0.21
N ASP A 196 -18.77 -11.51 1.42
CA ASP A 196 -18.92 -10.74 2.67
C ASP A 196 -17.89 -9.62 2.78
N LYS A 197 -16.65 -9.86 2.36
CA LYS A 197 -15.58 -8.86 2.38
C LYS A 197 -15.77 -7.81 1.30
N ALA A 198 -16.22 -8.23 0.13
CA ALA A 198 -16.56 -7.33 -0.96
C ALA A 198 -17.68 -6.37 -0.55
N ALA A 199 -18.74 -6.90 0.06
CA ALA A 199 -19.85 -6.09 0.59
C ALA A 199 -19.38 -5.16 1.71
N TYR A 200 -18.62 -5.66 2.68
CA TYR A 200 -18.13 -4.88 3.83
C TYR A 200 -17.28 -3.68 3.38
N PHE A 201 -16.21 -3.92 2.62
CA PHE A 201 -15.33 -2.85 2.16
C PHE A 201 -16.00 -1.97 1.10
N GLY A 202 -16.85 -2.54 0.24
CA GLY A 202 -17.65 -1.80 -0.73
C GLY A 202 -18.59 -0.80 -0.06
N ASN A 203 -19.35 -1.22 0.95
CA ASN A 203 -20.24 -0.33 1.69
C ASN A 203 -19.45 0.77 2.41
N ARG A 204 -18.35 0.42 3.06
CA ARG A 204 -17.50 1.37 3.79
C ARG A 204 -16.86 2.41 2.85
N SER A 205 -16.55 2.01 1.62
CA SER A 205 -15.99 2.90 0.60
C SER A 205 -16.92 4.05 0.16
N HIS A 206 -18.21 3.99 0.50
CA HIS A 206 -19.17 5.04 0.20
C HIS A 206 -19.28 6.14 1.25
N GLY A 207 -18.51 6.08 2.33
CA GLY A 207 -18.54 7.06 3.42
C GLY A 207 -18.27 8.51 3.00
N TRP A 208 -17.53 8.71 1.88
CA TRP A 208 -17.29 10.03 1.30
C TRP A 208 -18.58 10.80 0.96
N ARG A 209 -19.69 10.09 0.68
CA ARG A 209 -20.99 10.71 0.42
C ARG A 209 -21.50 11.53 1.61
N LYS A 210 -21.07 11.20 2.83
CA LYS A 210 -21.42 11.95 4.05
C LYS A 210 -20.71 13.31 4.13
N LEU A 211 -19.66 13.53 3.32
CA LEU A 211 -18.97 14.80 3.21
C LEU A 211 -19.69 15.79 2.28
N TYR A 212 -20.58 15.28 1.41
CA TYR A 212 -21.33 16.03 0.41
C TYR A 212 -22.82 15.88 0.68
N PRO A 213 -23.42 16.71 1.56
CA PRO A 213 -24.86 16.65 1.78
C PRO A 213 -25.59 17.07 0.48
N VAL A 214 -26.62 16.31 0.13
CA VAL A 214 -27.41 16.48 -1.11
C VAL A 214 -28.00 17.89 -1.26
N SER A 215 -28.19 18.60 -0.15
CA SER A 215 -28.76 19.96 -0.13
C SER A 215 -27.76 21.11 -0.33
N TYR A 216 -26.45 20.82 -0.41
CA TYR A 216 -25.43 21.85 -0.51
C TYR A 216 -24.33 21.43 -1.49
N THR A 217 -23.95 22.33 -2.37
CA THR A 217 -22.84 22.17 -3.32
C THR A 217 -21.46 22.30 -2.67
N HIS A 218 -21.38 22.33 -1.33
CA HIS A 218 -20.14 22.58 -0.59
C HIS A 218 -19.80 21.44 0.36
N LEU A 219 -18.51 21.19 0.54
CA LEU A 219 -17.96 20.24 1.49
C LEU A 219 -18.30 20.67 2.93
N ARG A 220 -18.87 19.77 3.74
CA ARG A 220 -19.07 19.99 5.20
C ARG A 220 -17.76 20.04 6.00
N ALA A 221 -16.61 20.04 5.38
CA ALA A 221 -15.32 19.91 6.05
C ALA A 221 -14.93 21.08 6.98
N HIS A 222 -15.68 22.17 6.95
CA HIS A 222 -15.35 23.41 7.68
C HIS A 222 -16.38 23.86 8.70
N GLU A 223 -17.41 23.08 8.95
CA GLU A 223 -18.30 23.32 10.08
C GLU A 223 -17.65 22.76 11.36
N THR A 224 -16.82 23.58 11.97
CA THR A 224 -16.27 23.35 13.32
C THR A 224 -17.22 23.83 14.37
#